data_d7798b5ae0f4f4306073fa0f62e45eaa
#
_entry.id   d7798b5ae0f4f4306073fa0f62e45eaa
#
_cell.length_a   1.000
_cell.length_b   1.000
_cell.length_c   1.000
_cell.angle_alpha   90.00
_cell.angle_beta   90.00
_cell.angle_gamma   90.00
#
_symmetry.space_group_name_H-M   'P 1'
#
loop_
_entity.id
_entity.type
_entity.pdbx_description
1 polymer ?
#
loop_
_entity_poly.entity_id
_entity_poly.type
_entity_poly.pdbx_seq_one_letter_code
_entity_poly.pdbx_strand_id
1 'polypeptide(L)'
;MAKRPYTGYDATASGKRAGFETLIDLLEAHFGLWNNGTFGVRAKRGKSSMSVHATGRAGDLSWRGAPYRGTGNYDDAVKMMDWLEQHADALEIEAIFDYYPQPYGRGYKCDRDAFLVYDKRAFSGAPGGDWVHVEISNKYADDPQFYIDYFKEHLGDADVKPAPAKKTPKKPAGKDPWLQVGSKGDKVKEVQGIVGALVDGDYGPKTEQAVKAWQAEHDLHVDGIWGPGSEEHNKNCDHGEEPEVSSMPKYPGVPLKNGTRSDLVKLVQEKVGAKADGWFGPTTARKVRDWQKANGLVTDGVVGPRTWGAMFG
;
A
#
# COMPACT_ATOMS: atom_id res chain seq x y z
N MET A 1 4.61 35.08 0.41
CA MET A 1 5.91 34.71 -0.18
C MET A 1 5.75 34.49 -1.67
N ALA A 2 6.81 34.47 -2.46
CA ALA A 2 6.70 34.22 -3.91
C ALA A 2 6.37 32.72 -4.11
N LYS A 3 5.31 32.43 -4.86
CA LYS A 3 4.91 31.08 -5.19
C LYS A 3 6.00 30.39 -5.99
N ARG A 4 6.43 29.19 -5.58
CA ARG A 4 7.43 28.39 -6.31
C ARG A 4 6.74 27.49 -7.35
N PRO A 5 7.34 27.27 -8.52
CA PRO A 5 6.79 26.32 -9.49
C PRO A 5 6.83 24.90 -8.93
N TYR A 6 5.74 24.15 -9.11
CA TYR A 6 5.68 22.73 -8.76
C TYR A 6 6.38 21.89 -9.84
N THR A 7 7.41 21.15 -9.45
CA THR A 7 8.17 20.28 -10.37
C THR A 7 7.49 18.93 -10.57
N GLY A 8 7.08 18.31 -9.49
CA GLY A 8 6.49 16.96 -9.53
C GLY A 8 7.46 15.91 -10.07
N TYR A 9 6.97 14.98 -10.91
CA TYR A 9 7.84 14.01 -11.57
C TYR A 9 8.59 14.67 -12.75
N ASP A 10 9.89 14.66 -12.68
CA ASP A 10 10.82 15.16 -13.69
C ASP A 10 11.67 14.04 -14.32
N ALA A 11 12.28 13.19 -13.51
CA ALA A 11 13.07 12.06 -13.96
C ALA A 11 13.10 10.92 -12.91
N THR A 12 13.21 9.69 -13.36
CA THR A 12 13.38 8.53 -12.45
C THR A 12 14.80 8.55 -11.88
N ALA A 13 14.92 8.54 -10.54
CA ALA A 13 16.19 8.41 -9.86
C ALA A 13 16.69 6.94 -9.90
N SER A 14 17.98 6.76 -9.70
CA SER A 14 18.61 5.43 -9.60
C SER A 14 18.32 4.73 -8.26
N GLY A 15 17.74 5.45 -7.28
CA GLY A 15 17.47 4.96 -5.93
C GLY A 15 16.98 6.05 -5.01
N LYS A 16 17.04 5.76 -3.71
CA LYS A 16 16.74 6.69 -2.63
C LYS A 16 17.73 7.85 -2.60
N ARG A 17 17.27 9.03 -2.26
CA ARG A 17 18.09 10.25 -2.19
C ARG A 17 18.35 10.60 -0.72
N ALA A 18 19.63 10.75 -0.37
CA ALA A 18 20.09 10.80 1.02
C ALA A 18 19.48 11.98 1.83
N GLY A 19 19.35 13.15 1.24
CA GLY A 19 18.73 14.31 1.89
C GLY A 19 17.26 14.06 2.17
N PHE A 20 16.52 13.52 1.20
CA PHE A 20 15.10 13.22 1.40
C PHE A 20 14.86 12.11 2.44
N GLU A 21 15.68 11.04 2.43
CA GLU A 21 15.60 10.01 3.48
C GLU A 21 15.83 10.62 4.87
N THR A 22 16.83 11.52 5.00
CA THR A 22 17.10 12.22 6.26
C THR A 22 15.92 13.10 6.70
N LEU A 23 15.29 13.84 5.79
CA LEU A 23 14.07 14.59 6.10
C LEU A 23 12.99 13.68 6.67
N ILE A 24 12.73 12.54 6.03
CA ILE A 24 11.71 11.60 6.48
C ILE A 24 12.07 11.01 7.86
N ASP A 25 13.32 10.59 8.09
CA ASP A 25 13.79 10.07 9.37
C ASP A 25 13.65 11.12 10.50
N LEU A 26 13.91 12.40 10.20
CA LEU A 26 13.72 13.52 11.14
C LEU A 26 12.23 13.76 11.45
N LEU A 27 11.37 13.71 10.45
CA LEU A 27 9.90 13.82 10.65
C LEU A 27 9.35 12.66 11.48
N GLU A 28 9.81 11.42 11.24
CA GLU A 28 9.48 10.27 12.09
C GLU A 28 9.86 10.52 13.55
N ALA A 29 11.10 10.95 13.78
CA ALA A 29 11.64 11.13 15.13
C ALA A 29 10.92 12.23 15.92
N HIS A 30 10.61 13.36 15.28
CA HIS A 30 10.01 14.52 15.95
C HIS A 30 8.50 14.41 16.14
N PHE A 31 7.82 13.74 15.21
CA PHE A 31 6.34 13.69 15.22
C PHE A 31 5.76 12.29 15.49
N GLY A 32 6.61 11.29 15.77
CA GLY A 32 6.15 9.95 16.11
C GLY A 32 5.45 9.21 14.97
N LEU A 33 5.72 9.58 13.73
CA LEU A 33 5.13 8.98 12.54
C LEU A 33 5.96 7.80 12.05
N TRP A 34 5.44 7.09 11.07
CA TRP A 34 6.06 5.91 10.49
C TRP A 34 6.24 6.06 8.98
N ASN A 35 7.44 5.79 8.46
CA ASN A 35 7.76 5.83 7.04
C ASN A 35 7.21 4.60 6.29
N ASN A 36 6.15 4.80 5.52
CA ASN A 36 5.53 3.80 4.65
C ASN A 36 6.28 3.59 3.32
N GLY A 37 7.29 4.40 3.04
CA GLY A 37 8.12 4.27 1.86
C GLY A 37 8.40 5.58 1.15
N THR A 38 9.63 5.72 0.63
CA THR A 38 10.13 6.94 0.00
C THR A 38 10.39 6.77 -1.49
N PHE A 39 10.98 5.66 -1.90
CA PHE A 39 11.36 5.41 -3.29
C PHE A 39 10.61 4.23 -3.88
N GLY A 40 10.12 4.39 -5.13
CA GLY A 40 9.50 3.30 -5.87
C GLY A 40 9.17 3.69 -7.30
N VAL A 41 9.68 2.94 -8.26
CA VAL A 41 9.44 3.17 -9.70
C VAL A 41 8.07 2.60 -10.05
N ARG A 42 7.06 3.44 -9.99
CA ARG A 42 5.67 3.06 -10.29
C ARG A 42 4.88 4.20 -10.92
N ALA A 43 3.87 3.88 -11.69
CA ALA A 43 2.88 4.87 -12.13
C ALA A 43 1.98 5.31 -10.96
N LYS A 44 1.41 6.50 -11.06
CA LYS A 44 0.36 6.96 -10.13
C LYS A 44 -0.86 6.03 -10.24
N ARG A 45 -1.51 5.77 -9.12
CA ARG A 45 -2.69 4.89 -9.09
C ARG A 45 -3.75 5.35 -10.09
N GLY A 46 -4.14 4.48 -11.02
CA GLY A 46 -5.15 4.75 -12.04
C GLY A 46 -4.74 5.75 -13.13
N LYS A 47 -3.43 6.04 -13.29
CA LYS A 47 -2.88 6.93 -14.32
C LYS A 47 -1.67 6.30 -15.00
N SER A 48 -1.36 6.73 -16.22
CA SER A 48 -0.13 6.36 -16.94
C SER A 48 1.09 7.18 -16.52
N SER A 49 0.88 8.35 -15.87
CA SER A 49 1.98 9.21 -15.43
C SER A 49 2.71 8.62 -14.22
N MET A 50 4.04 8.79 -14.20
CA MET A 50 4.88 8.30 -13.10
C MET A 50 4.61 9.02 -11.79
N SER A 51 4.76 8.29 -10.68
CA SER A 51 4.71 8.84 -9.32
C SER A 51 5.99 9.62 -9.00
N VAL A 52 5.89 10.67 -8.18
CA VAL A 52 7.05 11.41 -7.68
C VAL A 52 7.93 10.54 -6.78
N HIS A 53 7.43 9.46 -6.18
CA HIS A 53 8.26 8.45 -5.52
C HIS A 53 9.38 7.90 -6.41
N ALA A 54 9.17 7.82 -7.73
CA ALA A 54 10.20 7.37 -8.67
C ALA A 54 11.39 8.35 -8.80
N THR A 55 11.24 9.58 -8.35
CA THR A 55 12.32 10.58 -8.33
C THR A 55 13.15 10.53 -7.04
N GLY A 56 12.76 9.72 -6.05
CA GLY A 56 13.36 9.70 -4.71
C GLY A 56 13.09 10.96 -3.88
N ARG A 57 12.09 11.78 -4.25
CA ARG A 57 11.73 13.05 -3.61
C ARG A 57 10.32 13.06 -3.03
N ALA A 58 9.71 11.90 -2.87
CA ALA A 58 8.41 11.74 -2.26
C ALA A 58 8.40 10.59 -1.26
N GLY A 59 7.65 10.74 -0.17
CA GLY A 59 7.49 9.75 0.88
C GLY A 59 6.11 9.80 1.51
N ASP A 60 5.71 8.67 2.06
CA ASP A 60 4.44 8.48 2.76
C ASP A 60 4.74 8.26 4.25
N LEU A 61 4.13 9.07 5.13
CA LEU A 61 4.27 9.01 6.59
C LEU A 61 2.92 8.69 7.22
N SER A 62 2.83 7.57 7.95
CA SER A 62 1.63 7.13 8.65
C SER A 62 1.72 7.40 10.15
N TRP A 63 0.58 7.66 10.80
CA TRP A 63 0.46 7.79 12.25
C TRP A 63 -0.09 6.55 12.94
N ARG A 64 -0.31 5.44 12.23
CA ARG A 64 -0.76 4.20 12.84
C ARG A 64 0.19 3.76 13.96
N GLY A 65 -0.40 3.34 15.08
CA GLY A 65 0.30 2.69 16.17
C GLY A 65 0.81 1.28 15.81
N ALA A 66 1.24 0.52 16.82
CA ALA A 66 1.63 -0.88 16.62
C ALA A 66 0.53 -1.68 15.88
N PRO A 67 0.90 -2.59 14.97
CA PRO A 67 2.26 -3.10 14.70
C PRO A 67 3.09 -2.24 13.76
N TYR A 68 2.56 -1.14 13.28
CA TYR A 68 3.15 -0.28 12.25
C TYR A 68 4.20 0.71 12.77
N ARG A 69 4.52 0.66 14.08
CA ARG A 69 5.59 1.40 14.77
C ARG A 69 5.45 2.92 14.85
N GLY A 70 4.42 3.53 14.28
CA GLY A 70 4.09 4.91 14.59
C GLY A 70 3.59 4.99 16.05
N THR A 71 4.09 5.94 16.83
CA THR A 71 3.61 6.21 18.18
C THR A 71 2.65 7.39 18.21
N GLY A 72 2.55 8.09 17.08
CA GLY A 72 1.70 9.26 16.88
C GLY A 72 0.24 8.91 16.63
N ASN A 73 -0.53 9.96 16.48
CA ASN A 73 -1.93 9.92 16.09
C ASN A 73 -2.17 10.96 14.97
N TYR A 74 -3.41 11.13 14.52
CA TYR A 74 -3.70 12.10 13.47
C TYR A 74 -3.37 13.54 13.86
N ASP A 75 -3.49 13.92 15.15
CA ASP A 75 -3.13 15.26 15.61
C ASP A 75 -1.63 15.52 15.49
N ASP A 76 -0.80 14.49 15.65
CA ASP A 76 0.65 14.60 15.43
C ASP A 76 0.99 14.73 13.94
N ALA A 77 0.24 14.06 13.07
CA ALA A 77 0.34 14.28 11.64
C ALA A 77 -0.10 15.70 11.23
N VAL A 78 -1.13 16.25 11.87
CA VAL A 78 -1.55 17.65 11.67
C VAL A 78 -0.46 18.61 12.11
N LYS A 79 0.14 18.43 13.30
CA LYS A 79 1.28 19.25 13.77
C LYS A 79 2.45 19.21 12.80
N MET A 80 2.77 18.03 12.27
CA MET A 80 3.81 17.88 11.25
C MET A 80 3.47 18.68 9.98
N MET A 81 2.24 18.55 9.48
CA MET A 81 1.81 19.26 8.27
C MET A 81 1.81 20.77 8.46
N ASP A 82 1.32 21.26 9.59
CA ASP A 82 1.32 22.68 9.93
C ASP A 82 2.74 23.23 10.04
N TRP A 83 3.65 22.46 10.64
CA TRP A 83 5.07 22.80 10.71
C TRP A 83 5.72 22.81 9.32
N LEU A 84 5.46 21.78 8.50
CA LEU A 84 5.97 21.72 7.12
C LEU A 84 5.43 22.87 6.25
N GLU A 85 4.17 23.28 6.41
CA GLU A 85 3.59 24.42 5.68
C GLU A 85 4.31 25.73 6.07
N GLN A 86 4.52 25.96 7.37
CA GLN A 86 5.22 27.16 7.87
C GLN A 86 6.66 27.24 7.38
N HIS A 87 7.32 26.10 7.18
CA HIS A 87 8.72 25.99 6.74
C HIS A 87 8.87 25.57 5.28
N ALA A 88 7.78 25.60 4.49
CA ALA A 88 7.74 24.99 3.17
C ALA A 88 8.76 25.56 2.19
N ASP A 89 8.98 26.85 2.21
CA ASP A 89 9.97 27.50 1.32
C ASP A 89 11.40 27.14 1.69
N ALA A 90 11.72 27.14 2.98
CA ALA A 90 13.08 26.83 3.46
C ALA A 90 13.44 25.36 3.23
N LEU A 91 12.50 24.45 3.53
CA LEU A 91 12.67 23.00 3.36
C LEU A 91 12.43 22.52 1.92
N GLU A 92 12.10 23.43 1.00
CA GLU A 92 11.80 23.09 -0.39
C GLU A 92 10.64 22.10 -0.56
N ILE A 93 9.62 22.17 0.32
CA ILE A 93 8.42 21.34 0.21
C ILE A 93 7.64 21.74 -1.05
N GLU A 94 7.38 20.79 -1.92
CA GLU A 94 6.60 21.00 -3.14
C GLU A 94 5.12 20.63 -2.96
N ALA A 95 4.83 19.56 -2.23
CA ALA A 95 3.47 19.15 -1.94
C ALA A 95 3.35 18.37 -0.63
N ILE A 96 2.20 18.51 0.02
CA ILE A 96 1.76 17.70 1.15
C ILE A 96 0.33 17.25 0.84
N PHE A 97 0.07 15.94 0.85
CA PHE A 97 -1.29 15.42 0.65
C PHE A 97 -1.72 14.63 1.88
N ASP A 98 -2.82 15.08 2.45
CA ASP A 98 -3.50 14.47 3.58
C ASP A 98 -4.77 13.79 3.07
N TYR A 99 -4.80 12.47 3.12
CA TYR A 99 -5.91 11.67 2.60
C TYR A 99 -7.00 11.39 3.64
N TYR A 100 -6.76 11.71 4.92
CA TYR A 100 -7.66 11.36 6.02
C TYR A 100 -8.96 12.15 6.04
N PRO A 101 -9.01 13.48 5.83
CA PRO A 101 -10.27 14.22 5.81
C PRO A 101 -11.22 13.72 4.72
N GLN A 102 -12.47 13.46 5.12
CA GLN A 102 -13.51 13.02 4.19
C GLN A 102 -14.14 14.19 3.45
N PRO A 103 -14.66 14.02 2.21
CA PRO A 103 -14.66 12.75 1.42
C PRO A 103 -13.41 12.57 0.57
N TYR A 104 -12.57 13.58 0.36
CA TYR A 104 -11.50 13.51 -0.65
C TYR A 104 -10.12 13.95 -0.16
N GLY A 105 -10.00 14.31 1.13
CA GLY A 105 -8.75 14.80 1.68
C GLY A 105 -8.47 16.27 1.40
N ARG A 106 -7.26 16.70 1.71
CA ARG A 106 -6.72 18.05 1.45
C ARG A 106 -5.26 18.00 1.00
N GLY A 107 -4.73 19.08 0.48
CA GLY A 107 -3.32 19.12 0.15
C GLY A 107 -2.79 20.53 -0.06
N TYR A 108 -1.54 20.70 0.38
CA TYR A 108 -0.70 21.86 0.10
C TYR A 108 0.05 21.67 -1.21
N LYS A 109 0.30 22.77 -1.92
CA LYS A 109 1.25 22.82 -3.03
C LYS A 109 1.99 24.16 -3.05
N CYS A 110 3.27 24.15 -3.36
CA CYS A 110 4.14 25.32 -3.41
C CYS A 110 3.72 26.33 -4.50
N ASP A 111 3.09 25.89 -5.59
CA ASP A 111 2.60 26.76 -6.67
C ASP A 111 1.37 27.61 -6.29
N ARG A 112 0.68 27.26 -5.21
CA ARG A 112 -0.41 28.05 -4.63
C ARG A 112 -0.14 28.54 -3.22
N ASP A 113 0.86 27.98 -2.54
CA ASP A 113 1.30 28.33 -1.19
C ASP A 113 0.15 28.26 -0.17
N ALA A 114 -0.65 27.21 -0.25
CA ALA A 114 -1.78 26.97 0.64
C ALA A 114 -2.31 25.55 0.58
N PHE A 115 -2.92 25.09 1.68
CA PHE A 115 -3.79 23.93 1.68
C PHE A 115 -5.14 24.22 1.01
N LEU A 116 -5.63 23.26 0.24
CA LEU A 116 -7.01 23.21 -0.24
C LEU A 116 -7.68 21.92 0.20
N VAL A 117 -8.89 22.03 0.72
CA VAL A 117 -9.78 20.89 0.90
C VAL A 117 -10.42 20.55 -0.44
N TYR A 118 -10.46 19.26 -0.76
CA TYR A 118 -10.92 18.81 -2.07
C TYR A 118 -12.41 18.47 -2.06
N ASP A 119 -13.13 19.00 -3.01
CA ASP A 119 -14.58 18.84 -3.21
C ASP A 119 -14.91 17.71 -4.21
N LYS A 120 -13.90 17.17 -4.86
CA LYS A 120 -14.02 16.06 -5.83
C LYS A 120 -12.76 15.20 -5.81
N ARG A 121 -12.87 13.99 -6.32
CA ARG A 121 -11.76 13.01 -6.40
C ARG A 121 -10.63 13.54 -7.31
N ALA A 122 -9.92 14.56 -6.86
CA ALA A 122 -8.81 15.19 -7.58
C ALA A 122 -7.53 14.35 -7.53
N PHE A 123 -7.41 13.43 -6.55
CA PHE A 123 -6.23 12.61 -6.35
C PHE A 123 -6.45 11.16 -6.72
N SER A 124 -5.39 10.55 -7.17
CA SER A 124 -5.24 9.11 -7.26
C SER A 124 -4.96 8.44 -5.90
N GLY A 125 -5.09 9.16 -4.78
CA GLY A 125 -4.91 8.65 -3.43
C GLY A 125 -6.06 7.78 -2.95
N ALA A 126 -5.97 7.32 -1.72
CA ALA A 126 -7.00 6.57 -1.02
C ALA A 126 -7.69 7.50 -0.01
N PRO A 127 -8.87 8.08 -0.33
CA PRO A 127 -9.62 8.88 0.63
C PRO A 127 -9.86 8.09 1.93
N GLY A 128 -9.58 8.73 3.08
CA GLY A 128 -9.62 8.06 4.37
C GLY A 128 -8.33 7.29 4.72
N GLY A 129 -7.28 7.41 3.89
CA GLY A 129 -5.96 6.85 4.20
C GLY A 129 -5.35 7.49 5.45
N ASP A 130 -4.60 6.71 6.20
CA ASP A 130 -3.98 7.07 7.47
C ASP A 130 -2.51 7.50 7.33
N TRP A 131 -2.18 8.11 6.21
CA TRP A 131 -0.84 8.63 5.92
C TRP A 131 -0.88 9.98 5.24
N VAL A 132 0.20 10.72 5.40
CA VAL A 132 0.50 11.97 4.71
C VAL A 132 1.57 11.70 3.66
N HIS A 133 1.36 12.18 2.45
CA HIS A 133 2.33 12.16 1.38
C HIS A 133 3.07 13.51 1.32
N VAL A 134 4.40 13.49 1.30
CA VAL A 134 5.27 14.67 1.25
C VAL A 134 6.15 14.63 0.03
N GLU A 135 6.27 15.75 -0.69
CA GLU A 135 7.16 15.92 -1.85
C GLU A 135 8.08 17.13 -1.65
N ILE A 136 9.34 17.03 -2.07
CA ILE A 136 10.31 18.11 -2.08
C ILE A 136 10.84 18.39 -3.49
N SER A 137 11.46 19.57 -3.67
CA SER A 137 12.21 19.89 -4.89
C SER A 137 13.54 19.12 -4.98
N ASN A 138 14.27 19.29 -6.07
CA ASN A 138 15.58 18.67 -6.26
C ASN A 138 16.68 19.30 -5.38
N LYS A 139 16.47 20.51 -4.86
CA LYS A 139 17.54 21.37 -4.32
C LYS A 139 18.34 20.72 -3.19
N TYR A 140 17.67 20.14 -2.21
CA TYR A 140 18.30 19.51 -1.05
C TYR A 140 18.05 17.99 -0.96
N ALA A 141 17.54 17.40 -2.03
CA ALA A 141 17.16 15.99 -1.99
C ALA A 141 18.34 15.03 -1.74
N ASP A 142 19.57 15.45 -2.04
CA ASP A 142 20.81 14.68 -1.77
C ASP A 142 21.66 15.30 -0.66
N ASP A 143 21.16 16.32 0.06
CA ASP A 143 21.88 17.01 1.13
C ASP A 143 21.31 16.70 2.51
N PRO A 144 21.76 15.62 3.16
CA PRO A 144 21.30 15.26 4.51
C PRO A 144 21.67 16.30 5.57
N GLN A 145 22.83 16.96 5.40
CA GLN A 145 23.34 17.90 6.41
C GLN A 145 22.45 19.13 6.52
N PHE A 146 21.92 19.61 5.38
CA PHE A 146 20.96 20.70 5.36
C PHE A 146 19.77 20.45 6.28
N TYR A 147 19.14 19.25 6.17
CA TYR A 147 17.97 18.92 7.00
C TYR A 147 18.34 18.72 8.48
N ILE A 148 19.49 18.11 8.78
CA ILE A 148 19.98 17.95 10.16
C ILE A 148 20.16 19.32 10.82
N ASP A 149 20.84 20.24 10.17
CA ASP A 149 21.13 21.58 10.71
C ASP A 149 19.83 22.37 10.87
N TYR A 150 18.92 22.29 9.89
CA TYR A 150 17.64 22.99 9.93
C TYR A 150 16.75 22.50 11.08
N PHE A 151 16.62 21.19 11.26
CA PHE A 151 15.80 20.64 12.34
C PHE A 151 16.40 20.94 13.71
N LYS A 152 17.72 20.87 13.85
CA LYS A 152 18.42 21.26 15.07
C LYS A 152 18.16 22.72 15.45
N GLU A 153 18.16 23.60 14.50
CA GLU A 153 17.90 25.03 14.72
C GLU A 153 16.46 25.30 15.16
N HIS A 154 15.48 24.61 14.58
CA HIS A 154 14.05 24.94 14.73
C HIS A 154 13.30 24.05 15.72
N LEU A 155 13.75 22.81 15.96
CA LEU A 155 13.10 21.83 16.83
C LEU A 155 14.02 21.33 17.96
N GLY A 156 15.29 21.79 17.98
CA GLY A 156 16.30 21.36 18.94
C GLY A 156 16.96 20.02 18.57
N ASP A 157 17.91 19.59 19.41
CA ASP A 157 18.56 18.29 19.28
C ASP A 157 17.53 17.20 19.60
N ALA A 158 16.91 16.64 18.59
CA ALA A 158 16.44 15.27 18.73
C ALA A 158 17.69 14.36 18.69
N ASP A 159 17.70 13.27 19.44
CA ASP A 159 18.68 12.19 19.29
C ASP A 159 18.58 11.52 17.90
N VAL A 160 18.63 12.33 16.86
CA VAL A 160 18.75 11.84 15.49
C VAL A 160 20.22 11.50 15.32
N LYS A 161 20.58 10.29 15.72
CA LYS A 161 21.72 9.65 15.06
C LYS A 161 21.38 9.68 13.59
N PRO A 162 22.23 10.32 12.71
CA PRO A 162 22.06 10.19 11.30
C PRO A 162 21.88 8.70 11.04
N ALA A 163 20.72 8.31 10.52
CA ALA A 163 20.48 6.91 10.23
C ALA A 163 21.72 6.48 9.47
N PRO A 164 22.50 5.49 9.92
CA PRO A 164 23.67 5.03 9.21
C PRO A 164 23.15 4.79 7.83
N ALA A 165 23.73 5.45 6.80
CA ALA A 165 23.29 5.33 5.43
C ALA A 165 22.87 3.89 5.27
N LYS A 166 21.52 3.65 5.22
CA LYS A 166 20.99 2.28 5.33
C LYS A 166 21.72 1.56 4.22
N LYS A 167 22.86 0.96 4.56
CA LYS A 167 23.51 -0.01 3.70
C LYS A 167 22.35 -0.87 3.32
N THR A 168 21.96 -0.80 2.05
CA THR A 168 21.02 -1.79 1.52
C THR A 168 21.38 -3.06 2.24
N PRO A 169 20.52 -3.64 3.09
CA PRO A 169 20.93 -4.75 3.90
C PRO A 169 21.53 -5.74 2.93
N LYS A 170 22.85 -5.90 2.98
CA LYS A 170 23.48 -7.03 2.32
C LYS A 170 22.68 -8.19 2.88
N LYS A 171 21.89 -8.83 2.00
CA LYS A 171 21.12 -10.02 2.30
C LYS A 171 21.92 -10.84 3.32
N PRO A 172 21.47 -10.97 4.59
CA PRO A 172 22.13 -11.87 5.49
C PRO A 172 22.05 -13.23 4.82
N ALA A 173 23.16 -13.85 4.59
CA ALA A 173 23.21 -15.25 4.23
C ALA A 173 22.72 -16.04 5.45
N GLY A 174 21.41 -16.25 5.57
CA GLY A 174 20.83 -16.97 6.68
C GLY A 174 19.40 -16.50 6.98
N LYS A 175 18.41 -17.25 6.50
CA LYS A 175 16.98 -17.25 6.84
C LYS A 175 16.39 -15.86 7.06
N ASP A 176 16.09 -15.19 5.96
CA ASP A 176 15.25 -14.01 5.95
C ASP A 176 13.83 -14.41 6.40
N PRO A 177 13.30 -13.91 7.52
CA PRO A 177 11.94 -14.24 7.95
C PRO A 177 10.87 -13.61 7.03
N TRP A 178 11.26 -12.84 6.04
CA TRP A 178 10.40 -12.07 5.16
C TRP A 178 10.36 -12.68 3.77
N LEU A 179 9.15 -13.00 3.30
CA LEU A 179 8.96 -13.53 1.95
C LEU A 179 8.42 -12.42 1.04
N GLN A 180 9.07 -12.25 -0.10
CA GLN A 180 8.76 -11.24 -1.11
C GLN A 180 9.12 -11.75 -2.49
N VAL A 181 8.85 -10.96 -3.53
CA VAL A 181 9.21 -11.33 -4.91
C VAL A 181 10.67 -11.77 -4.98
N GLY A 182 10.89 -12.99 -5.49
CA GLY A 182 12.19 -13.65 -5.57
C GLY A 182 12.49 -14.63 -4.44
N SER A 183 11.69 -14.67 -3.36
CA SER A 183 11.79 -15.72 -2.33
C SER A 183 11.32 -17.07 -2.88
N LYS A 184 11.93 -18.18 -2.42
CA LYS A 184 11.64 -19.53 -2.89
C LYS A 184 11.64 -20.53 -1.74
N GLY A 185 10.90 -21.63 -1.91
CA GLY A 185 10.94 -22.79 -1.02
C GLY A 185 9.62 -23.08 -0.30
N ASP A 186 9.69 -23.98 0.69
CA ASP A 186 8.48 -24.51 1.33
C ASP A 186 7.71 -23.47 2.15
N LYS A 187 8.40 -22.49 2.74
CA LYS A 187 7.72 -21.39 3.44
C LYS A 187 6.94 -20.49 2.46
N VAL A 188 7.40 -20.38 1.21
CA VAL A 188 6.63 -19.68 0.16
C VAL A 188 5.37 -20.48 -0.18
N LYS A 189 5.47 -21.81 -0.29
CA LYS A 189 4.30 -22.68 -0.54
C LYS A 189 3.26 -22.55 0.57
N GLU A 190 3.71 -22.51 1.83
CA GLU A 190 2.84 -22.29 2.98
C GLU A 190 2.07 -20.97 2.85
N VAL A 191 2.78 -19.86 2.60
CA VAL A 191 2.15 -18.55 2.39
C VAL A 191 1.23 -18.55 1.18
N GLN A 192 1.63 -19.16 0.07
CA GLN A 192 0.78 -19.29 -1.11
C GLN A 192 -0.53 -20.03 -0.80
N GLY A 193 -0.46 -21.06 0.04
CA GLY A 193 -1.66 -21.77 0.54
C GLY A 193 -2.57 -20.86 1.37
N ILE A 194 -1.99 -20.06 2.28
CA ILE A 194 -2.74 -19.12 3.13
C ILE A 194 -3.45 -18.06 2.29
N VAL A 195 -2.75 -17.47 1.33
CA VAL A 195 -3.30 -16.35 0.52
C VAL A 195 -4.03 -16.82 -0.75
N GLY A 196 -4.20 -18.13 -0.95
CA GLY A 196 -4.89 -18.68 -2.11
C GLY A 196 -4.18 -18.50 -3.45
N ALA A 197 -2.85 -18.36 -3.44
CA ALA A 197 -2.03 -18.28 -4.64
C ALA A 197 -1.67 -19.68 -5.18
N LEU A 198 -1.14 -19.76 -6.42
CA LEU A 198 -0.60 -21.01 -6.94
C LEU A 198 0.57 -21.47 -6.07
N VAL A 199 0.48 -22.69 -5.52
CA VAL A 199 1.45 -23.26 -4.58
C VAL A 199 2.61 -23.90 -5.39
N ASP A 200 3.47 -23.06 -5.98
CA ASP A 200 4.65 -23.51 -6.75
C ASP A 200 5.97 -23.31 -6.00
N GLY A 201 5.93 -22.61 -4.87
CA GLY A 201 7.12 -22.30 -4.06
C GLY A 201 7.99 -21.18 -4.64
N ASP A 202 7.48 -20.42 -5.61
CA ASP A 202 8.14 -19.24 -6.17
C ASP A 202 7.32 -17.98 -5.86
N TYR A 203 7.86 -17.09 -5.03
CA TYR A 203 7.19 -15.86 -4.69
C TYR A 203 7.30 -14.87 -5.85
N GLY A 204 6.46 -15.04 -6.84
CA GLY A 204 6.39 -14.18 -8.01
C GLY A 204 5.39 -13.01 -7.83
N PRO A 205 5.22 -12.17 -8.89
CA PRO A 205 4.27 -11.04 -8.86
C PRO A 205 2.81 -11.46 -8.56
N LYS A 206 2.42 -12.68 -8.91
CA LYS A 206 1.09 -13.22 -8.59
C LYS A 206 0.93 -13.53 -7.11
N THR A 207 1.97 -14.07 -6.49
CA THR A 207 2.02 -14.31 -5.04
C THR A 207 2.00 -12.97 -4.29
N GLU A 208 2.80 -11.99 -4.73
CA GLU A 208 2.78 -10.64 -4.17
C GLU A 208 1.37 -10.02 -4.22
N GLN A 209 0.69 -10.14 -5.35
CA GLN A 209 -0.67 -9.61 -5.50
C GLN A 209 -1.66 -10.32 -4.57
N ALA A 210 -1.54 -11.63 -4.40
CA ALA A 210 -2.39 -12.40 -3.48
C ALA A 210 -2.12 -12.02 -2.01
N VAL A 211 -0.85 -11.82 -1.64
CA VAL A 211 -0.48 -11.33 -0.31
C VAL A 211 -1.02 -9.91 -0.07
N LYS A 212 -0.93 -9.01 -1.03
CA LYS A 212 -1.55 -7.67 -0.91
C LYS A 212 -3.07 -7.74 -0.73
N ALA A 213 -3.74 -8.63 -1.44
CA ALA A 213 -5.18 -8.84 -1.29
C ALA A 213 -5.52 -9.36 0.12
N TRP A 214 -4.76 -10.36 0.59
CA TRP A 214 -4.92 -10.91 1.94
C TRP A 214 -4.64 -9.87 3.03
N GLN A 215 -3.57 -9.09 2.89
CA GLN A 215 -3.25 -7.99 3.81
C GLN A 215 -4.38 -6.95 3.88
N ALA A 216 -4.95 -6.58 2.74
CA ALA A 216 -6.08 -5.65 2.68
C ALA A 216 -7.35 -6.20 3.33
N GLU A 217 -7.62 -7.51 3.20
CA GLU A 217 -8.77 -8.17 3.80
C GLU A 217 -8.66 -8.27 5.33
N HIS A 218 -7.43 -8.29 5.85
CA HIS A 218 -7.14 -8.41 7.27
C HIS A 218 -6.70 -7.08 7.91
N ASP A 219 -6.99 -5.95 7.26
CA ASP A 219 -6.61 -4.61 7.72
C ASP A 219 -5.11 -4.44 8.03
N LEU A 220 -4.25 -5.20 7.32
CA LEU A 220 -2.80 -5.12 7.43
C LEU A 220 -2.20 -4.13 6.43
N HIS A 221 -0.95 -3.75 6.64
CA HIS A 221 -0.20 -2.95 5.67
C HIS A 221 -0.05 -3.70 4.35
N VAL A 222 -0.55 -3.10 3.27
CA VAL A 222 -0.64 -3.72 1.94
C VAL A 222 0.66 -3.46 1.16
N ASP A 223 1.74 -4.13 1.55
CA ASP A 223 3.05 -4.03 0.90
C ASP A 223 3.38 -5.22 -0.02
N GLY A 224 2.65 -6.31 0.14
CA GLY A 224 2.91 -7.54 -0.60
C GLY A 224 4.12 -8.32 -0.09
N ILE A 225 4.55 -8.05 1.14
CA ILE A 225 5.63 -8.75 1.82
C ILE A 225 5.04 -9.58 2.95
N TRP A 226 5.31 -10.88 2.97
CA TRP A 226 4.93 -11.71 4.11
C TRP A 226 6.00 -11.61 5.19
N GLY A 227 5.85 -10.61 6.05
CA GLY A 227 6.75 -10.30 7.16
C GLY A 227 6.16 -10.66 8.52
N PRO A 228 6.83 -10.24 9.62
CA PRO A 228 6.40 -10.53 10.99
C PRO A 228 4.94 -10.11 11.27
N GLY A 229 4.48 -8.98 10.73
CA GLY A 229 3.10 -8.51 10.90
C GLY A 229 2.08 -9.46 10.28
N SER A 230 2.32 -9.93 9.04
CA SER A 230 1.47 -10.92 8.38
C SER A 230 1.54 -12.28 9.08
N GLU A 231 2.75 -12.69 9.51
CA GLU A 231 2.97 -13.96 10.21
C GLU A 231 2.32 -13.98 11.59
N GLU A 232 2.42 -12.89 12.36
CA GLU A 232 1.82 -12.76 13.68
C GLU A 232 0.30 -12.70 13.58
N HIS A 233 -0.23 -11.92 12.64
CA HIS A 233 -1.67 -11.86 12.39
C HIS A 233 -2.22 -13.24 12.03
N ASN A 234 -1.56 -13.95 11.11
CA ASN A 234 -1.96 -15.30 10.72
C ASN A 234 -1.94 -16.31 11.88
N LYS A 235 -1.01 -16.15 12.85
CA LYS A 235 -0.96 -17.00 14.06
C LYS A 235 -2.02 -16.63 15.08
N ASN A 236 -2.37 -15.34 15.17
CA ASN A 236 -3.32 -14.81 16.16
C ASN A 236 -4.77 -14.77 15.62
N CYS A 237 -4.96 -14.90 14.30
CA CYS A 237 -6.25 -15.26 13.78
C CYS A 237 -6.57 -16.63 14.38
N ASP A 238 -7.49 -16.63 15.33
CA ASP A 238 -8.04 -17.87 15.91
C ASP A 238 -8.65 -18.67 14.76
N HIS A 239 -7.85 -19.58 14.23
CA HIS A 239 -8.35 -20.66 13.41
C HIS A 239 -9.08 -21.59 14.39
N GLY A 240 -10.21 -21.08 14.91
CA GLY A 240 -11.07 -21.86 15.77
C GLY A 240 -11.16 -23.25 15.21
N GLU A 241 -10.90 -24.25 16.07
CA GLU A 241 -11.04 -25.66 15.76
C GLU A 241 -12.23 -25.83 14.82
N GLU A 242 -11.98 -26.35 13.60
CA GLU A 242 -13.03 -26.59 12.64
C GLU A 242 -14.15 -27.37 13.33
N PRO A 243 -15.38 -26.85 13.40
CA PRO A 243 -16.49 -27.74 13.59
C PRO A 243 -16.52 -28.60 12.32
N GLU A 244 -16.26 -29.90 12.46
CA GLU A 244 -16.65 -30.84 11.46
C GLU A 244 -18.11 -30.59 11.13
N VAL A 245 -18.39 -29.90 10.02
CA VAL A 245 -19.57 -30.12 9.16
C VAL A 245 -19.57 -29.12 8.00
N SER A 246 -19.73 -29.70 6.81
CA SER A 246 -20.17 -29.03 5.58
C SER A 246 -19.11 -28.28 4.78
N SER A 247 -18.64 -28.97 3.78
CA SER A 247 -17.76 -28.63 2.67
C SER A 247 -18.20 -27.40 1.84
N MET A 248 -18.16 -26.20 2.39
CA MET A 248 -18.30 -25.01 1.56
C MET A 248 -16.93 -24.59 1.03
N PRO A 249 -16.77 -24.40 -0.29
CA PRO A 249 -15.48 -24.03 -0.87
C PRO A 249 -15.13 -22.61 -0.48
N LYS A 250 -13.94 -22.45 0.14
CA LYS A 250 -13.41 -21.15 0.54
C LYS A 250 -13.17 -20.25 -0.70
N TYR A 251 -13.45 -18.95 -0.60
CA TYR A 251 -13.15 -18.00 -1.66
C TYR A 251 -11.66 -18.01 -2.03
N PRO A 252 -11.29 -18.09 -3.33
CA PRO A 252 -9.91 -18.27 -3.75
C PRO A 252 -9.00 -17.03 -3.60
N GLY A 253 -9.47 -15.94 -2.99
CA GLY A 253 -8.69 -14.70 -2.83
C GLY A 253 -8.51 -13.88 -4.11
N VAL A 254 -8.86 -14.45 -5.28
CA VAL A 254 -8.82 -13.76 -6.58
C VAL A 254 -10.16 -13.91 -7.29
N PRO A 255 -10.69 -12.83 -7.92
CA PRO A 255 -11.95 -12.90 -8.64
C PRO A 255 -11.88 -13.89 -9.81
N LEU A 256 -12.86 -14.79 -9.88
CA LEU A 256 -13.04 -15.65 -11.05
C LEU A 256 -13.80 -14.87 -12.13
N LYS A 257 -13.22 -14.77 -13.32
CA LYS A 257 -13.74 -13.96 -14.42
C LYS A 257 -13.39 -14.60 -15.78
N ASN A 258 -13.91 -14.02 -16.86
CA ASN A 258 -13.62 -14.51 -18.19
C ASN A 258 -12.11 -14.71 -18.41
N GLY A 259 -11.75 -15.92 -18.86
CA GLY A 259 -10.37 -16.37 -19.04
C GLY A 259 -9.80 -17.21 -17.88
N THR A 260 -10.40 -17.22 -16.69
CA THR A 260 -9.95 -18.05 -15.55
C THR A 260 -10.15 -19.53 -15.84
N ARG A 261 -9.17 -20.35 -15.47
CA ARG A 261 -9.26 -21.82 -15.53
C ARG A 261 -8.87 -22.40 -14.16
N SER A 262 -9.79 -23.12 -13.51
CA SER A 262 -9.56 -23.82 -12.23
C SER A 262 -10.72 -24.75 -11.90
N ASP A 263 -10.52 -25.64 -10.93
CA ASP A 263 -11.59 -26.48 -10.41
C ASP A 263 -12.66 -25.65 -9.67
N LEU A 264 -12.30 -24.53 -9.06
CA LEU A 264 -13.25 -23.60 -8.46
C LEU A 264 -14.20 -22.96 -9.49
N VAL A 265 -13.78 -22.83 -10.74
CA VAL A 265 -14.67 -22.41 -11.84
C VAL A 265 -15.75 -23.45 -12.08
N LYS A 266 -15.46 -24.75 -11.93
CA LYS A 266 -16.47 -25.81 -12.05
C LYS A 266 -17.58 -25.64 -11.02
N LEU A 267 -17.22 -25.34 -9.77
CA LEU A 267 -18.20 -25.08 -8.70
C LEU A 267 -19.10 -23.89 -9.02
N VAL A 268 -18.51 -22.80 -9.51
CA VAL A 268 -19.28 -21.63 -9.97
C VAL A 268 -20.19 -21.99 -11.12
N GLN A 269 -19.71 -22.77 -12.09
CA GLN A 269 -20.47 -23.21 -13.24
C GLN A 269 -21.66 -24.08 -12.85
N GLU A 270 -21.47 -25.00 -11.92
CA GLU A 270 -22.55 -25.81 -11.33
C GLU A 270 -23.59 -24.93 -10.65
N LYS A 271 -23.14 -23.97 -9.81
CA LYS A 271 -24.03 -23.04 -9.08
C LYS A 271 -24.88 -22.16 -10.01
N VAL A 272 -24.35 -21.74 -11.15
CA VAL A 272 -25.06 -20.90 -12.11
C VAL A 272 -25.71 -21.69 -13.26
N GLY A 273 -25.65 -23.02 -13.25
CA GLY A 273 -26.18 -23.89 -14.28
C GLY A 273 -25.46 -23.77 -15.64
N ALA A 274 -24.13 -23.56 -15.60
CA ALA A 274 -23.28 -23.65 -16.79
C ALA A 274 -22.61 -25.02 -16.89
N LYS A 275 -22.04 -25.35 -18.07
CA LYS A 275 -21.23 -26.57 -18.20
C LYS A 275 -19.99 -26.45 -17.33
N ALA A 276 -19.79 -27.44 -16.44
CA ALA A 276 -18.66 -27.46 -15.51
C ALA A 276 -17.37 -27.99 -16.17
N ASP A 277 -16.81 -27.20 -17.10
CA ASP A 277 -15.58 -27.54 -17.82
C ASP A 277 -14.33 -26.89 -17.21
N GLY A 278 -14.49 -26.12 -16.14
CA GLY A 278 -13.39 -25.43 -15.45
C GLY A 278 -12.84 -24.22 -16.20
N TRP A 279 -13.46 -23.82 -17.32
CA TRP A 279 -13.10 -22.62 -18.06
C TRP A 279 -14.17 -21.53 -17.91
N PHE A 280 -13.81 -20.44 -17.30
CA PHE A 280 -14.70 -19.28 -17.15
C PHE A 280 -14.76 -18.52 -18.48
N GLY A 281 -15.55 -19.06 -19.41
CA GLY A 281 -15.75 -18.47 -20.72
C GLY A 281 -16.90 -17.45 -20.77
N PRO A 282 -17.22 -16.89 -21.97
CA PRO A 282 -18.30 -15.92 -22.15
C PRO A 282 -19.66 -16.43 -21.68
N THR A 283 -19.94 -17.74 -21.85
CA THR A 283 -21.17 -18.38 -21.39
C THR A 283 -21.26 -18.39 -19.88
N THR A 284 -20.17 -18.75 -19.19
CA THR A 284 -20.09 -18.71 -17.73
C THR A 284 -20.29 -17.29 -17.22
N ALA A 285 -19.60 -16.29 -17.82
CA ALA A 285 -19.73 -14.88 -17.45
C ALA A 285 -21.16 -14.36 -17.60
N ARG A 286 -21.89 -14.77 -18.64
CA ARG A 286 -23.30 -14.42 -18.82
C ARG A 286 -24.17 -15.02 -17.73
N LYS A 287 -24.02 -16.32 -17.46
CA LYS A 287 -24.75 -17.03 -16.41
C LYS A 287 -24.50 -16.46 -15.01
N VAL A 288 -23.26 -16.03 -14.75
CA VAL A 288 -22.92 -15.33 -13.51
C VAL A 288 -23.65 -13.99 -13.42
N ARG A 289 -23.71 -13.19 -14.49
CA ARG A 289 -24.50 -11.94 -14.51
C ARG A 289 -25.98 -12.20 -14.23
N ASP A 290 -26.56 -13.20 -14.88
CA ASP A 290 -27.98 -13.56 -14.69
C ASP A 290 -28.22 -13.94 -13.21
N TRP A 291 -27.31 -14.72 -12.62
CA TRP A 291 -27.37 -15.13 -11.22
C TRP A 291 -27.18 -13.95 -10.27
N GLN A 292 -26.20 -13.06 -10.52
CA GLN A 292 -25.98 -11.83 -9.75
C GLN A 292 -27.22 -10.95 -9.75
N LYS A 293 -27.85 -10.75 -10.91
CA LYS A 293 -29.09 -9.97 -11.05
C LYS A 293 -30.22 -10.57 -10.20
N ALA A 294 -30.40 -11.88 -10.25
CA ALA A 294 -31.42 -12.58 -9.48
C ALA A 294 -31.21 -12.48 -7.95
N ASN A 295 -29.95 -12.27 -7.52
CA ASN A 295 -29.58 -12.16 -6.10
C ASN A 295 -29.28 -10.71 -5.63
N GLY A 296 -29.64 -9.70 -6.43
CA GLY A 296 -29.49 -8.29 -6.04
C GLY A 296 -28.04 -7.81 -5.95
N LEU A 297 -27.11 -8.49 -6.63
CA LEU A 297 -25.68 -8.13 -6.63
C LEU A 297 -25.30 -7.28 -7.84
N VAL A 298 -24.12 -6.70 -7.83
CA VAL A 298 -23.54 -6.00 -8.98
C VAL A 298 -23.39 -6.97 -10.13
N THR A 299 -24.00 -6.67 -11.28
CA THR A 299 -24.14 -7.55 -12.45
C THR A 299 -22.94 -7.38 -13.39
N ASP A 300 -21.74 -7.64 -12.92
CA ASP A 300 -20.48 -7.46 -13.65
C ASP A 300 -19.96 -8.75 -14.34
N GLY A 301 -20.53 -9.90 -13.96
CA GLY A 301 -20.11 -11.21 -14.45
C GLY A 301 -18.79 -11.68 -13.88
N VAL A 302 -18.38 -11.13 -12.74
CA VAL A 302 -17.15 -11.48 -12.01
C VAL A 302 -17.54 -12.10 -10.67
N VAL A 303 -16.99 -13.23 -10.32
CA VAL A 303 -17.20 -13.86 -9.02
C VAL A 303 -16.10 -13.35 -8.07
N GLY A 304 -16.37 -12.20 -7.48
CA GLY A 304 -15.58 -11.62 -6.39
C GLY A 304 -16.07 -12.09 -5.01
N PRO A 305 -15.50 -11.57 -3.90
CA PRO A 305 -15.81 -12.02 -2.54
C PRO A 305 -17.30 -11.98 -2.22
N ARG A 306 -18.01 -10.91 -2.58
CA ARG A 306 -19.46 -10.77 -2.35
C ARG A 306 -20.29 -11.78 -3.14
N THR A 307 -19.93 -12.01 -4.40
CA THR A 307 -20.62 -12.99 -5.25
C THR A 307 -20.34 -14.39 -4.77
N TRP A 308 -19.10 -14.68 -4.38
CA TRP A 308 -18.70 -15.97 -3.82
C TRP A 308 -19.43 -16.27 -2.50
N GLY A 309 -19.42 -15.30 -1.55
CA GLY A 309 -20.14 -15.42 -0.28
C GLY A 309 -21.64 -15.65 -0.50
N ALA A 310 -22.28 -14.99 -1.45
CA ALA A 310 -23.68 -15.25 -1.78
C ALA A 310 -23.92 -16.60 -2.49
N MET A 311 -22.92 -17.16 -3.15
CA MET A 311 -22.99 -18.48 -3.81
C MET A 311 -22.79 -19.65 -2.82
N PHE A 312 -21.85 -19.49 -1.90
CA PHE A 312 -21.29 -20.59 -1.12
C PHE A 312 -21.20 -20.30 0.38
N GLY A 313 -21.53 -19.07 0.86
CA GLY A 313 -21.49 -18.62 2.24
C GLY A 313 -22.79 -18.83 3.02
#